data_f3b032cf90be2000525f317a020fa5bc
#
_entry.id   f3b032cf90be2000525f317a020fa5bc
#
_cell.length_a   1.000
_cell.length_b   1.000
_cell.length_c   1.000
_cell.angle_alpha   90.00
_cell.angle_beta   90.00
_cell.angle_gamma   90.00
#
_symmetry.space_group_name_H-M   'P 1'
#
loop_
_entity.id
_entity.type
_entity.pdbx_description
1 polymer ?
#
loop_
_entity_poly.entity_id
_entity_poly.type
_entity_poly.pdbx_seq_one_letter_code
_entity_poly.pdbx_strand_id
1 'polypeptide(L)'
;MLFRSFCRVTPEAGRDTAKRFGVEYDWDKLVSDPVYNTQMGAAELSALLQDYKGSHIMTFAGYNAGRGRVRDWVKAYGDPRDPNVDAVDWVERIPFAETRNYVQRVMENLIVYRARFGSGEPVVATSDRRPEMTQEATASPPAP
;
A
#
# COMPACT_ATOMS: atom_id res chain seq x y z
N MET A 1 9.84 -24.72 5.11
CA MET A 1 9.73 -24.37 3.68
C MET A 1 8.76 -23.20 3.47
N LEU A 2 8.92 -22.09 4.20
CA LEU A 2 7.95 -20.98 4.30
C LEU A 2 8.59 -19.60 4.14
N PHE A 3 9.81 -19.50 3.60
CA PHE A 3 10.54 -18.23 3.49
C PHE A 3 10.59 -17.64 2.06
N ARG A 4 9.82 -18.18 1.11
CA ARG A 4 9.84 -17.73 -0.29
C ARG A 4 8.84 -16.63 -0.66
N SER A 5 8.06 -16.12 0.29
CA SER A 5 6.96 -15.20 -0.02
C SER A 5 7.17 -13.74 0.39
N PHE A 6 8.29 -13.37 1.02
CA PHE A 6 8.40 -12.07 1.68
C PHE A 6 9.05 -10.93 0.87
N CYS A 7 9.78 -11.22 -0.19
CA CYS A 7 10.36 -10.18 -1.06
C CYS A 7 10.44 -10.66 -2.49
N ARG A 8 9.36 -10.56 -3.23
CA ARG A 8 9.40 -10.67 -4.69
C ARG A 8 9.62 -9.30 -5.31
N VAL A 9 10.78 -8.73 -5.09
CA VAL A 9 11.28 -7.70 -5.98
C VAL A 9 11.58 -8.41 -7.29
N THR A 10 10.82 -8.11 -8.34
CA THR A 10 11.13 -8.64 -9.67
C THR A 10 12.47 -8.09 -10.14
N PRO A 11 13.22 -8.79 -11.01
CA PRO A 11 14.48 -8.26 -11.53
C PRO A 11 14.36 -6.87 -12.14
N GLU A 12 13.23 -6.58 -12.75
CA GLU A 12 12.91 -5.29 -13.36
C GLU A 12 12.71 -4.19 -12.29
N ALA A 13 11.87 -4.44 -11.30
CA ALA A 13 11.68 -3.52 -10.17
C ALA A 13 12.98 -3.29 -9.39
N GLY A 14 13.78 -4.34 -9.20
CA GLY A 14 15.09 -4.23 -8.55
C GLY A 14 16.06 -3.34 -9.30
N ARG A 15 16.13 -3.45 -10.64
CA ARG A 15 16.97 -2.58 -11.48
C ARG A 15 16.52 -1.13 -11.44
N ASP A 16 15.22 -0.89 -11.52
CA ASP A 16 14.65 0.47 -11.48
C ASP A 16 14.90 1.12 -10.13
N THR A 17 14.71 0.36 -9.04
CA THR A 17 15.00 0.82 -7.68
C THR A 17 16.48 1.12 -7.50
N ALA A 18 17.36 0.21 -7.90
CA ALA A 18 18.81 0.41 -7.83
C ALA A 18 19.25 1.67 -8.60
N LYS A 19 18.73 1.87 -9.80
CA LYS A 19 18.99 3.06 -10.62
C LYS A 19 18.49 4.35 -9.94
N ARG A 20 17.30 4.31 -9.34
CA ARG A 20 16.68 5.46 -8.68
C ARG A 20 17.45 5.91 -7.43
N PHE A 21 17.99 4.95 -6.68
CA PHE A 21 18.72 5.22 -5.44
C PHE A 21 20.24 5.24 -5.61
N GLY A 22 20.76 5.08 -6.84
CA GLY A 22 22.20 5.08 -7.12
C GLY A 22 22.94 3.90 -6.50
N VAL A 23 22.25 2.77 -6.29
CA VAL A 23 22.82 1.54 -5.74
C VAL A 23 23.12 0.58 -6.90
N GLU A 24 24.23 -0.15 -6.81
CA GLU A 24 24.55 -1.18 -7.79
C GLU A 24 23.54 -2.34 -7.68
N TYR A 25 22.96 -2.71 -8.83
CA TYR A 25 22.05 -3.83 -8.92
C TYR A 25 22.83 -5.15 -9.03
N ASP A 26 22.64 -6.02 -8.07
CA ASP A 26 23.24 -7.34 -8.02
C ASP A 26 22.15 -8.39 -7.76
N TRP A 27 21.86 -9.19 -8.78
CA TRP A 27 20.84 -10.24 -8.69
C TRP A 27 21.24 -11.36 -7.73
N ASP A 28 22.51 -11.74 -7.70
CA ASP A 28 22.98 -12.83 -6.85
C ASP A 28 22.88 -12.42 -5.37
N LYS A 29 23.22 -11.18 -5.06
CA LYS A 29 22.98 -10.62 -3.72
C LYS A 29 21.50 -10.49 -3.39
N LEU A 30 20.65 -10.13 -4.35
CA LEU A 30 19.21 -10.01 -4.12
C LEU A 30 18.57 -11.33 -3.67
N VAL A 31 19.08 -12.47 -4.16
CA VAL A 31 18.56 -13.80 -3.80
C VAL A 31 19.30 -14.49 -2.66
N SER A 32 20.55 -14.13 -2.39
CA SER A 32 21.40 -14.82 -1.42
C SER A 32 21.71 -14.01 -0.17
N ASP A 33 21.65 -12.67 -0.23
CA ASP A 33 21.92 -11.78 0.90
C ASP A 33 20.62 -11.17 1.47
N PRO A 34 20.17 -11.63 2.65
CA PRO A 34 18.95 -11.12 3.29
C PRO A 34 19.02 -9.62 3.61
N VAL A 35 20.19 -9.07 3.91
CA VAL A 35 20.37 -7.66 4.24
C VAL A 35 20.18 -6.82 2.98
N TYR A 36 20.85 -7.17 1.90
CA TYR A 36 20.69 -6.50 0.61
C TYR A 36 19.24 -6.59 0.11
N ASN A 37 18.62 -7.75 0.20
CA ASN A 37 17.22 -7.95 -0.18
C ASN A 37 16.28 -7.04 0.62
N THR A 38 16.46 -6.96 1.95
CA THR A 38 15.64 -6.10 2.81
C THR A 38 15.82 -4.63 2.48
N GLN A 39 17.05 -4.19 2.22
CA GLN A 39 17.34 -2.80 1.83
C GLN A 39 16.69 -2.45 0.50
N MET A 40 16.77 -3.33 -0.50
CA MET A 40 16.13 -3.14 -1.79
C MET A 40 14.61 -3.10 -1.69
N GLY A 41 14.02 -3.98 -0.88
CA GLY A 41 12.59 -3.98 -0.60
C GLY A 41 12.11 -2.70 0.10
N ALA A 42 12.86 -2.22 1.09
CA ALA A 42 12.56 -0.98 1.78
C ALA A 42 12.70 0.26 0.85
N ALA A 43 13.72 0.28 0.00
CA ALA A 43 13.90 1.32 -1.01
C ALA A 43 12.74 1.36 -2.00
N GLU A 44 12.29 0.21 -2.51
CA GLU A 44 11.14 0.11 -3.42
C GLU A 44 9.84 0.57 -2.74
N LEU A 45 9.58 0.15 -1.50
CA LEU A 45 8.43 0.63 -0.73
C LEU A 45 8.47 2.14 -0.50
N SER A 46 9.63 2.70 -0.18
CA SER A 46 9.82 4.13 -0.02
C SER A 46 9.54 4.89 -1.32
N ALA A 47 10.03 4.39 -2.45
CA ALA A 47 9.77 4.96 -3.76
C ALA A 47 8.28 4.97 -4.11
N LEU A 48 7.60 3.84 -3.88
CA LEU A 48 6.16 3.72 -4.11
C LEU A 48 5.36 4.66 -3.20
N LEU A 49 5.75 4.78 -1.93
CA LEU A 49 5.09 5.68 -0.98
C LEU A 49 5.20 7.14 -1.40
N GLN A 50 6.35 7.55 -1.94
CA GLN A 50 6.54 8.88 -2.52
C GLN A 50 5.70 9.06 -3.79
N ASP A 51 5.72 8.11 -4.73
CA ASP A 51 4.97 8.16 -5.97
C ASP A 51 3.45 8.26 -5.71
N TYR A 52 2.97 7.57 -4.70
CA TYR A 52 1.56 7.56 -4.30
C TYR A 52 1.21 8.59 -3.19
N LYS A 53 2.12 9.54 -2.92
CA LYS A 53 1.89 10.65 -1.98
C LYS A 53 1.41 10.20 -0.59
N GLY A 54 1.99 9.13 -0.08
CA GLY A 54 1.70 8.59 1.26
C GLY A 54 0.56 7.59 1.34
N SER A 55 -0.13 7.25 0.23
CA SER A 55 -1.15 6.20 0.25
C SER A 55 -0.52 4.82 0.46
N HIS A 56 -0.76 4.23 1.61
CA HIS A 56 -0.28 2.89 1.96
C HIS A 56 -0.96 1.82 1.12
N ILE A 57 -2.26 1.96 0.86
CA ILE A 57 -3.06 1.02 0.06
C ILE A 57 -2.49 0.92 -1.35
N MET A 58 -2.25 2.06 -2.02
CA MET A 58 -1.67 2.08 -3.35
C MET A 58 -0.22 1.58 -3.34
N THR A 59 0.54 1.89 -2.29
CA THR A 59 1.92 1.43 -2.10
C THR A 59 1.99 -0.09 -2.03
N PHE A 60 1.18 -0.71 -1.19
CA PHE A 60 1.18 -2.17 -1.05
C PHE A 60 0.61 -2.88 -2.28
N ALA A 61 -0.43 -2.32 -2.89
CA ALA A 61 -0.95 -2.81 -4.15
C ALA A 61 0.10 -2.73 -5.27
N GLY A 62 0.82 -1.61 -5.36
CA GLY A 62 1.89 -1.39 -6.33
C GLY A 62 3.10 -2.28 -6.10
N TYR A 63 3.45 -2.54 -4.84
CA TYR A 63 4.53 -3.44 -4.48
C TYR A 63 4.24 -4.90 -4.88
N ASN A 64 3.00 -5.36 -4.67
CA ASN A 64 2.59 -6.73 -4.97
C ASN A 64 2.25 -6.96 -6.45
N ALA A 65 1.48 -6.06 -7.06
CA ALA A 65 0.95 -6.23 -8.42
C ALA A 65 1.64 -5.38 -9.49
N GLY A 66 2.45 -4.41 -9.09
CA GLY A 66 3.14 -3.48 -9.97
C GLY A 66 2.38 -2.18 -10.24
N ARG A 67 3.14 -1.12 -10.54
CA ARG A 67 2.62 0.25 -10.79
C ARG A 67 1.61 0.32 -11.93
N GLY A 68 1.82 -0.47 -12.98
CA GLY A 68 0.93 -0.52 -14.13
C GLY A 68 -0.50 -0.93 -13.76
N ARG A 69 -0.62 -1.96 -12.94
CA ARG A 69 -1.93 -2.47 -12.46
C ARG A 69 -2.64 -1.45 -11.59
N VAL A 70 -1.92 -0.82 -10.66
CA VAL A 70 -2.51 0.23 -9.82
C VAL A 70 -3.05 1.39 -10.67
N ARG A 71 -2.30 1.81 -11.69
CA ARG A 71 -2.75 2.85 -12.62
C ARG A 71 -4.04 2.45 -13.35
N ASP A 72 -4.14 1.19 -13.79
CA ASP A 72 -5.33 0.68 -14.47
C ASP A 72 -6.54 0.63 -13.52
N TRP A 73 -6.33 0.24 -12.26
CA TRP A 73 -7.38 0.22 -11.24
C TRP A 73 -7.84 1.62 -10.84
N VAL A 74 -6.93 2.59 -10.74
CA VAL A 74 -7.29 4.00 -10.51
C VAL A 74 -8.17 4.53 -11.64
N LYS A 75 -7.87 4.19 -12.90
CA LYS A 75 -8.72 4.57 -14.03
C LYS A 75 -10.11 3.92 -13.99
N ALA A 76 -10.19 2.69 -13.52
CA ALA A 76 -11.43 1.90 -13.51
C ALA A 76 -12.33 2.23 -12.31
N TYR A 77 -11.74 2.51 -11.13
CA TYR A 77 -12.47 2.57 -9.86
C TYR A 77 -12.36 3.92 -9.16
N GLY A 78 -11.61 4.85 -9.74
CA GLY A 78 -11.27 6.13 -9.10
C GLY A 78 -9.99 6.07 -8.28
N ASP A 79 -9.53 7.23 -7.84
CA ASP A 79 -8.32 7.35 -7.02
C ASP A 79 -8.67 7.18 -5.55
N PRO A 80 -8.13 6.18 -4.83
CA PRO A 80 -8.47 5.96 -3.42
C PRO A 80 -7.97 7.08 -2.48
N ARG A 81 -7.23 8.06 -3.00
CA ARG A 81 -6.85 9.27 -2.27
C ARG A 81 -7.93 10.36 -2.34
N ASP A 82 -8.88 10.24 -3.27
CA ASP A 82 -10.03 11.13 -3.37
C ASP A 82 -10.99 10.84 -2.22
N PRO A 83 -11.42 11.86 -1.44
CA PRO A 83 -12.35 11.68 -0.33
C PRO A 83 -13.72 11.11 -0.72
N ASN A 84 -14.08 11.18 -2.00
CA ASN A 84 -15.31 10.59 -2.53
C ASN A 84 -15.17 9.10 -2.90
N VAL A 85 -13.98 8.55 -2.84
CA VAL A 85 -13.70 7.13 -3.12
C VAL A 85 -13.46 6.41 -1.80
N ASP A 86 -14.29 5.41 -1.49
CA ASP A 86 -14.06 4.58 -0.31
C ASP A 86 -12.84 3.68 -0.55
N ALA A 87 -11.83 3.86 0.30
CA ALA A 87 -10.56 3.13 0.18
C ALA A 87 -10.71 1.63 0.44
N VAL A 88 -11.68 1.22 1.30
CA VAL A 88 -11.96 -0.19 1.58
C VAL A 88 -12.62 -0.84 0.37
N ASP A 89 -13.64 -0.19 -0.19
CA ASP A 89 -14.30 -0.67 -1.41
C ASP A 89 -13.32 -0.75 -2.58
N TRP A 90 -12.38 0.20 -2.66
CA TRP A 90 -11.34 0.17 -3.69
C TRP A 90 -10.46 -1.07 -3.58
N VAL A 91 -10.05 -1.45 -2.36
CA VAL A 91 -9.27 -2.67 -2.11
C VAL A 91 -10.08 -3.91 -2.48
N GLU A 92 -11.37 -3.96 -2.11
CA GLU A 92 -12.24 -5.10 -2.42
C GLU A 92 -12.47 -5.29 -3.93
N ARG A 93 -12.38 -4.22 -4.72
CA ARG A 93 -12.49 -4.26 -6.18
C ARG A 93 -11.21 -4.71 -6.88
N ILE A 94 -10.10 -4.88 -6.18
CA ILE A 94 -8.87 -5.43 -6.77
C ILE A 94 -9.16 -6.84 -7.29
N PRO A 95 -9.00 -7.08 -8.61
CA PRO A 95 -9.43 -8.36 -9.21
C PRO A 95 -8.53 -9.53 -8.83
N PHE A 96 -7.30 -9.26 -8.36
CA PHE A 96 -6.35 -10.28 -7.94
C PHE A 96 -6.52 -10.60 -6.46
N ALA A 97 -7.07 -11.76 -6.14
CA ALA A 97 -7.30 -12.20 -4.77
C ALA A 97 -6.00 -12.21 -3.92
N GLU A 98 -4.87 -12.59 -4.51
CA GLU A 98 -3.56 -12.54 -3.86
C GLU A 98 -3.19 -11.12 -3.45
N THR A 99 -3.33 -10.15 -4.35
CA THR A 99 -3.00 -8.74 -4.07
C THR A 99 -3.96 -8.14 -3.04
N ARG A 100 -5.25 -8.41 -3.15
CA ARG A 100 -6.26 -7.96 -2.19
C ARG A 100 -5.94 -8.45 -0.78
N ASN A 101 -5.71 -9.75 -0.63
CA ASN A 101 -5.34 -10.35 0.65
C ASN A 101 -4.00 -9.81 1.19
N TYR A 102 -3.04 -9.57 0.30
CA TYR A 102 -1.76 -8.98 0.66
C TYR A 102 -1.93 -7.57 1.24
N VAL A 103 -2.66 -6.71 0.55
CA VAL A 103 -2.92 -5.32 1.01
C VAL A 103 -3.61 -5.34 2.38
N GLN A 104 -4.67 -6.13 2.54
CA GLN A 104 -5.40 -6.25 3.80
C GLN A 104 -4.49 -6.69 4.95
N ARG A 105 -3.73 -7.77 4.78
CA ARG A 105 -2.82 -8.29 5.82
C ARG A 105 -1.71 -7.31 6.20
N VAL A 106 -1.13 -6.64 5.20
CA VAL A 106 -0.05 -5.69 5.48
C VAL A 106 -0.59 -4.45 6.18
N MET A 107 -1.79 -3.97 5.82
CA MET A 107 -2.46 -2.87 6.51
C MET A 107 -2.79 -3.23 7.97
N GLU A 108 -3.35 -4.41 8.23
CA GLU A 108 -3.59 -4.90 9.59
C GLU A 108 -2.30 -4.95 10.43
N ASN A 109 -1.24 -5.53 9.87
CA ASN A 109 0.05 -5.62 10.53
C ASN A 109 0.63 -4.21 10.80
N LEU A 110 0.53 -3.29 9.85
CA LEU A 110 0.99 -1.91 10.02
C LEU A 110 0.30 -1.23 11.21
N ILE A 111 -1.02 -1.44 11.37
CA ILE A 111 -1.80 -0.93 12.50
C ILE A 111 -1.26 -1.49 13.82
N VAL A 112 -1.07 -2.80 13.90
CA VAL A 112 -0.57 -3.47 15.10
C VAL A 112 0.85 -3.01 15.45
N TYR A 113 1.75 -2.96 14.46
CA TYR A 113 3.12 -2.49 14.67
C TYR A 113 3.19 -1.05 15.13
N ARG A 114 2.39 -0.16 14.54
CA ARG A 114 2.33 1.25 14.96
C ARG A 114 1.75 1.42 16.36
N ALA A 115 0.71 0.68 16.70
CA ALA A 115 0.15 0.69 18.04
C ALA A 115 1.16 0.20 19.10
N ARG A 116 2.01 -0.76 18.74
CA ARG A 116 2.97 -1.36 19.68
C ARG A 116 4.29 -0.60 19.77
N PHE A 117 4.77 -0.02 18.67
CA PHE A 117 6.11 0.56 18.57
C PHE A 117 6.12 2.00 18.06
N GLY A 118 4.97 2.54 17.65
CA GLY A 118 4.86 3.87 17.08
C GLY A 118 4.81 4.97 18.14
N SER A 119 5.18 6.17 17.72
CA SER A 119 5.20 7.39 18.54
C SER A 119 3.84 8.11 18.62
N GLY A 120 2.71 7.43 18.46
CA GLY A 120 1.37 8.04 18.59
C GLY A 120 0.85 8.75 17.34
N GLU A 121 1.53 8.69 16.22
CA GLU A 121 1.04 9.19 14.93
C GLU A 121 -0.20 8.40 14.45
N PRO A 122 -1.16 9.06 13.76
CA PRO A 122 -2.34 8.37 13.25
C PRO A 122 -1.97 7.21 12.35
N VAL A 123 -2.56 6.06 12.61
CA VAL A 123 -2.22 4.76 12.00
C VAL A 123 -2.56 4.71 10.52
N VAL A 124 -3.50 5.53 10.06
CA VAL A 124 -3.97 5.57 8.67
C VAL A 124 -3.69 6.96 8.12
N ALA A 125 -2.98 7.03 7.00
CA ALA A 125 -2.83 8.28 6.28
C ALA A 125 -4.21 8.86 5.96
N THR A 126 -4.35 10.18 6.00
CA THR A 126 -5.64 10.85 5.72
C THR A 126 -6.22 10.43 4.36
N SER A 127 -5.33 10.12 3.41
CA SER A 127 -5.67 9.61 2.08
C SER A 127 -6.28 8.20 2.04
N ASP A 128 -6.14 7.43 3.13
CA ASP A 128 -6.63 6.03 3.18
C ASP A 128 -7.82 5.88 4.16
N ARG A 129 -8.41 6.99 4.61
CA ARG A 129 -9.59 6.97 5.48
C ARG A 129 -10.85 6.73 4.65
N ARG A 130 -11.78 5.99 5.26
CA ARG A 130 -13.15 5.92 4.74
C ARG A 130 -13.77 7.32 4.85
N PRO A 131 -14.51 7.80 3.82
CA PRO A 131 -15.33 9.01 3.95
C PRO A 131 -16.27 8.89 5.15
N GLU A 132 -16.25 9.88 6.02
CA GLU A 132 -17.21 9.92 7.12
C GLU A 132 -18.62 9.99 6.52
N MET A 133 -19.44 8.99 6.80
CA MET A 133 -20.87 9.05 6.52
C MET A 133 -21.41 10.20 7.35
N THR A 134 -21.75 11.29 6.68
CA THR A 134 -22.47 12.40 7.31
C THR A 134 -23.77 11.80 7.86
N GLN A 135 -23.86 11.65 9.18
CA GLN A 135 -25.14 11.39 9.83
C GLN A 135 -25.99 12.63 9.56
N GLU A 136 -26.86 12.53 8.56
CA GLU A 136 -27.98 13.47 8.47
C GLU A 136 -28.72 13.39 9.80
N ALA A 137 -28.56 14.47 10.55
CA ALA A 137 -29.32 14.67 11.76
C ALA A 137 -30.81 14.51 11.40
N THR A 138 -31.42 13.46 11.88
CA THR A 138 -32.89 13.30 11.89
C THR A 138 -33.45 14.50 12.62
N ALA A 139 -33.86 15.50 11.86
CA ALA A 139 -34.69 16.58 12.35
C ALA A 139 -35.98 15.96 12.84
N SER A 140 -36.16 15.95 14.15
CA SER A 140 -37.45 15.62 14.78
C SER A 140 -38.50 16.59 14.23
N PRO A 141 -39.69 16.10 13.82
CA PRO A 141 -40.77 16.99 13.42
C PRO A 141 -41.28 17.77 14.62
N PRO A 142 -41.69 19.02 14.43
CA PRO A 142 -42.27 19.81 15.51
C PRO A 142 -43.57 19.15 16.02
N ALA A 143 -43.69 19.03 17.33
CA ALA A 143 -44.88 18.55 18.00
C ALA A 143 -46.07 19.51 17.78
N PRO A 144 -47.31 19.01 17.76
CA PRO A 144 -48.52 19.78 17.48
C PRO A 144 -48.86 20.81 18.55
#